data_e13a2fffd6914d6539a2f45c3dcd5f7a
#
_entry.id   e13a2fffd6914d6539a2f45c3dcd5f7a
#
_cell.length_a   1.000
_cell.length_b   1.000
_cell.length_c   1.000
_cell.angle_alpha   90.00
_cell.angle_beta   90.00
_cell.angle_gamma   90.00
#
_symmetry.space_group_name_H-M   'P 1'
#
loop_
_entity.id
_entity.type
_entity.pdbx_description
1 polymer ?
#
loop_
_entity_poly.entity_id
_entity_poly.type
_entity_poly.pdbx_seq_one_letter_code
_entity_poly.pdbx_strand_id
1 'polypeptide(L)'
;MWLQRIFWVSIFLSGTGLLAAQSVYVSESQLMSLSGGAVLFTSGSVANQGTLLNQGEIYLGADWNNRQSYGGGGWLYLVGEEDQRISHNNQVLGSLGVDGGGSKILDGSLSVLDTLGLTDGRLVTSSQNTLLLEEGIQVMGASDNSYIQGAARFRGTGYHYLPIGSASAFLPIILEEVAGVNPVVEVEAFSGRQLEVSGESLETKMISNYWSINVVDGSYDGTVVTLPVTMADDFDEIVGVVIAEANDLDESFDNLGKSNLQGNEDDGLITSELVAEKSILALGLTSDFVIENSVEIPSAFSPVATNPDDRTVKVYAANLRAESFSFTVFNRWGQVVYQTTELQSAQNTGWDGLDTNTNQPLPSGVYPYVLRGIYDTGQAVEKTGSITLFR
;
A
#
# COMPACT_ATOMS: atom_id res chain seq x y z
N MET A 1 -28.77 39.44 -42.75
CA MET A 1 -29.49 38.31 -42.11
C MET A 1 -28.87 37.03 -42.64
N TRP A 2 -27.81 36.52 -41.96
CA TRP A 2 -27.11 35.30 -42.34
C TRP A 2 -27.77 34.15 -41.62
N LEU A 3 -28.44 33.25 -42.35
CA LEU A 3 -28.91 31.98 -41.83
C LEU A 3 -27.69 31.09 -41.53
N GLN A 4 -27.35 30.91 -40.26
CA GLN A 4 -26.54 29.80 -39.86
C GLN A 4 -27.33 28.52 -40.10
N ARG A 5 -26.89 27.72 -41.04
CA ARG A 5 -27.37 26.35 -41.23
C ARG A 5 -26.84 25.50 -40.06
N ILE A 6 -27.71 25.18 -39.12
CA ILE A 6 -27.46 24.19 -38.08
C ILE A 6 -27.44 22.82 -38.77
N PHE A 7 -26.25 22.26 -38.95
CA PHE A 7 -26.11 20.87 -39.37
C PHE A 7 -26.32 19.99 -38.13
N TRP A 8 -27.39 19.20 -38.12
CA TRP A 8 -27.57 18.11 -37.20
C TRP A 8 -26.57 16.99 -37.57
N VAL A 9 -25.49 16.85 -36.82
CA VAL A 9 -24.58 15.74 -37.02
C VAL A 9 -24.78 14.82 -35.80
N SER A 10 -25.53 13.74 -35.98
CA SER A 10 -25.54 12.62 -35.04
C SER A 10 -24.37 11.71 -35.48
N ILE A 11 -23.29 11.70 -34.74
CA ILE A 11 -22.17 10.80 -35.01
C ILE A 11 -22.44 9.51 -34.26
N PHE A 12 -22.79 8.45 -35.00
CA PHE A 12 -22.86 7.08 -34.46
C PHE A 12 -21.60 6.35 -34.92
N LEU A 13 -20.66 6.11 -34.02
CA LEU A 13 -19.56 5.19 -34.22
C LEU A 13 -20.00 3.80 -33.83
N SER A 14 -20.22 2.92 -34.80
CA SER A 14 -20.53 1.50 -34.61
C SER A 14 -19.38 0.65 -35.16
N GLY A 15 -18.88 -0.27 -34.33
CA GLY A 15 -17.76 -1.14 -34.69
C GLY A 15 -16.39 -0.55 -34.27
N THR A 16 -15.31 -1.13 -34.76
CA THR A 16 -13.91 -0.70 -34.50
C THR A 16 -13.55 0.51 -35.36
N GLY A 17 -14.18 1.66 -35.09
CA GLY A 17 -13.87 2.93 -35.79
C GLY A 17 -13.01 3.83 -34.92
N LEU A 18 -11.89 4.35 -35.45
CA LEU A 18 -11.07 5.41 -34.86
C LEU A 18 -11.50 6.76 -35.39
N LEU A 19 -11.87 7.70 -34.53
CA LEU A 19 -12.07 9.11 -34.87
C LEU A 19 -11.00 9.94 -34.17
N ALA A 20 -10.25 10.73 -34.99
CA ALA A 20 -9.27 11.69 -34.48
C ALA A 20 -9.78 13.13 -34.72
N ALA A 21 -9.73 13.95 -33.68
CA ALA A 21 -10.19 15.35 -33.74
C ALA A 21 -9.23 16.25 -32.94
N GLN A 22 -9.26 17.58 -33.22
CA GLN A 22 -8.54 18.56 -32.42
C GLN A 22 -9.30 18.91 -31.11
N SER A 23 -10.63 19.04 -31.23
CA SER A 23 -11.53 19.21 -30.08
C SER A 23 -12.91 18.72 -30.47
N VAL A 24 -13.71 18.31 -29.47
CA VAL A 24 -15.06 17.81 -29.67
C VAL A 24 -16.06 18.69 -28.89
N TYR A 25 -17.11 19.10 -29.57
CA TYR A 25 -18.19 19.85 -28.96
C TYR A 25 -19.54 19.22 -29.29
N VAL A 26 -20.25 18.82 -28.22
CA VAL A 26 -21.63 18.32 -28.30
C VAL A 26 -22.55 19.45 -27.86
N SER A 27 -23.25 20.08 -28.81
CA SER A 27 -24.13 21.23 -28.51
C SER A 27 -25.45 20.80 -27.85
N GLU A 28 -26.17 21.76 -27.29
CA GLU A 28 -27.50 21.55 -26.74
C GLU A 28 -28.40 20.79 -27.74
N SER A 29 -29.20 19.86 -27.22
CA SER A 29 -30.11 18.99 -27.99
C SER A 29 -29.43 18.03 -28.98
N GLN A 30 -28.11 17.95 -29.01
CA GLN A 30 -27.38 16.94 -29.81
C GLN A 30 -27.09 15.69 -28.97
N LEU A 31 -27.02 14.57 -29.69
CA LEU A 31 -26.58 13.27 -29.13
C LEU A 31 -25.27 12.85 -29.81
N MET A 32 -24.27 12.56 -29.01
CA MET A 32 -23.09 11.80 -29.42
C MET A 32 -23.12 10.44 -28.74
N SER A 33 -22.88 9.39 -29.51
CA SER A 33 -22.87 8.02 -28.97
C SER A 33 -21.66 7.26 -29.50
N LEU A 34 -20.88 6.67 -28.57
CA LEU A 34 -19.82 5.73 -28.86
C LEU A 34 -20.29 4.33 -28.45
N SER A 35 -20.36 3.42 -29.41
CA SER A 35 -20.66 2.01 -29.12
C SER A 35 -19.45 1.27 -28.55
N GLY A 36 -19.66 0.09 -27.97
CA GLY A 36 -18.55 -0.76 -27.49
C GLY A 36 -17.54 -1.04 -28.61
N GLY A 37 -16.24 -0.88 -28.30
CA GLY A 37 -15.12 -1.02 -29.23
C GLY A 37 -14.86 0.20 -30.12
N ALA A 38 -15.68 1.27 -30.07
CA ALA A 38 -15.38 2.53 -30.72
C ALA A 38 -14.35 3.33 -29.91
N VAL A 39 -13.41 3.98 -30.60
CA VAL A 39 -12.37 4.83 -30.00
C VAL A 39 -12.48 6.24 -30.54
N LEU A 40 -12.60 7.21 -29.65
CA LEU A 40 -12.47 8.63 -29.95
C LEU A 40 -11.12 9.11 -29.39
N PHE A 41 -10.27 9.61 -30.27
CA PHE A 41 -9.04 10.28 -29.88
C PHE A 41 -9.12 11.78 -30.20
N THR A 42 -8.82 12.63 -29.22
CA THR A 42 -8.72 14.07 -29.40
C THR A 42 -7.51 14.65 -28.67
N SER A 43 -6.70 15.42 -29.38
CA SER A 43 -5.60 16.19 -28.80
C SER A 43 -6.06 17.44 -28.06
N GLY A 44 -7.29 17.89 -28.30
CA GLY A 44 -7.90 19.06 -27.67
C GLY A 44 -8.91 18.67 -26.58
N SER A 45 -9.79 19.62 -26.26
CA SER A 45 -10.80 19.45 -25.21
C SER A 45 -12.08 18.79 -25.72
N VAL A 46 -12.82 18.15 -24.81
CA VAL A 46 -14.21 17.74 -25.04
C VAL A 46 -15.15 18.59 -24.19
N ALA A 47 -16.13 19.20 -24.84
CA ALA A 47 -17.18 19.96 -24.18
C ALA A 47 -18.57 19.38 -24.55
N ASN A 48 -19.26 18.83 -23.56
CA ASN A 48 -20.60 18.30 -23.71
C ASN A 48 -21.64 19.25 -23.10
N GLN A 49 -22.50 19.83 -23.96
CA GLN A 49 -23.68 20.59 -23.56
C GLN A 49 -24.98 19.90 -24.04
N GLY A 50 -24.89 18.69 -24.57
CA GLY A 50 -26.00 17.86 -25.01
C GLY A 50 -26.05 16.53 -24.26
N THR A 51 -26.19 15.44 -25.00
CA THR A 51 -26.15 14.08 -24.48
C THR A 51 -24.94 13.35 -25.05
N LEU A 52 -24.10 12.77 -24.18
CA LEU A 52 -22.99 11.93 -24.58
C LEU A 52 -23.17 10.55 -23.95
N LEU A 53 -23.27 9.52 -24.81
CA LEU A 53 -23.34 8.11 -24.40
C LEU A 53 -22.03 7.44 -24.79
N ASN A 54 -21.24 7.01 -23.79
CA ASN A 54 -19.95 6.38 -23.99
C ASN A 54 -19.99 4.93 -23.54
N GLN A 55 -19.98 3.99 -24.50
CA GLN A 55 -19.75 2.55 -24.27
C GLN A 55 -18.36 2.10 -24.80
N GLY A 56 -17.60 3.01 -25.41
CA GLY A 56 -16.28 2.81 -25.96
C GLY A 56 -15.18 3.46 -25.13
N GLU A 57 -14.20 4.02 -25.82
CA GLU A 57 -13.04 4.65 -25.21
C GLU A 57 -12.86 6.08 -25.75
N ILE A 58 -12.67 7.03 -24.85
CA ILE A 58 -12.34 8.43 -25.18
C ILE A 58 -10.93 8.72 -24.66
N TYR A 59 -10.01 9.05 -25.56
CA TYR A 59 -8.66 9.52 -25.23
C TYR A 59 -8.59 11.02 -25.43
N LEU A 60 -8.28 11.77 -24.37
CA LEU A 60 -8.42 13.21 -24.28
C LEU A 60 -7.07 13.88 -23.96
N GLY A 61 -6.57 14.73 -24.85
CA GLY A 61 -5.29 15.42 -24.67
C GLY A 61 -5.37 16.76 -23.91
N ALA A 62 -6.59 17.33 -23.69
CA ALA A 62 -6.80 18.58 -22.96
C ALA A 62 -7.98 18.46 -21.99
N ASP A 63 -8.78 19.51 -21.77
CA ASP A 63 -9.81 19.56 -20.73
C ASP A 63 -11.07 18.74 -21.05
N TRP A 64 -11.63 18.12 -20.01
CA TRP A 64 -12.93 17.51 -20.02
C TRP A 64 -13.98 18.42 -19.38
N ASN A 65 -15.02 18.76 -20.11
CA ASN A 65 -16.09 19.62 -19.62
C ASN A 65 -17.47 19.04 -19.98
N ASN A 66 -18.04 18.29 -19.07
CA ASN A 66 -19.40 17.75 -19.19
C ASN A 66 -20.37 18.57 -18.35
N ARG A 67 -21.26 19.34 -18.98
CA ARG A 67 -22.25 20.19 -18.31
C ARG A 67 -23.69 19.63 -18.38
N GLN A 68 -23.89 18.61 -19.19
CA GLN A 68 -25.22 18.03 -19.41
C GLN A 68 -25.18 16.50 -19.23
N SER A 69 -25.99 15.78 -19.94
CA SER A 69 -26.16 14.34 -19.74
C SER A 69 -24.96 13.55 -20.25
N TYR A 70 -24.42 12.74 -19.39
CA TYR A 70 -23.42 11.72 -19.71
C TYR A 70 -23.95 10.34 -19.25
N GLY A 71 -23.67 9.29 -20.00
CA GLY A 71 -24.03 7.91 -19.64
C GLY A 71 -23.15 6.90 -20.35
N GLY A 72 -23.22 5.67 -19.84
CA GLY A 72 -22.46 4.54 -20.36
C GLY A 72 -21.30 4.12 -19.45
N GLY A 73 -20.84 2.88 -19.62
CA GLY A 73 -19.76 2.24 -18.84
C GLY A 73 -18.40 2.29 -19.54
N GLY A 74 -18.23 3.14 -20.56
CA GLY A 74 -16.97 3.24 -21.29
C GLY A 74 -15.88 3.98 -20.53
N TRP A 75 -14.68 3.96 -21.12
CA TRP A 75 -13.50 4.61 -20.57
C TRP A 75 -13.38 6.09 -20.99
N LEU A 76 -12.93 6.90 -20.04
CA LEU A 76 -12.38 8.23 -20.28
C LEU A 76 -10.91 8.22 -19.88
N TYR A 77 -10.00 8.35 -20.85
CA TYR A 77 -8.56 8.45 -20.63
C TYR A 77 -8.09 9.89 -20.77
N LEU A 78 -7.45 10.41 -19.75
CA LEU A 78 -6.81 11.72 -19.70
C LEU A 78 -5.33 11.51 -20.03
N VAL A 79 -4.95 11.80 -21.31
CA VAL A 79 -3.64 11.44 -21.86
C VAL A 79 -2.78 12.65 -22.22
N GLY A 80 -3.18 13.84 -21.78
CA GLY A 80 -2.38 15.05 -21.99
C GLY A 80 -1.13 15.07 -21.13
N GLU A 81 -0.02 15.58 -21.68
CA GLU A 81 1.24 15.77 -20.95
C GLU A 81 1.19 16.99 -19.99
N GLU A 82 0.30 17.94 -20.29
CA GLU A 82 0.08 19.15 -19.52
C GLU A 82 -1.08 18.97 -18.51
N ASP A 83 -1.26 19.96 -17.63
CA ASP A 83 -2.38 19.97 -16.69
C ASP A 83 -3.72 19.97 -17.43
N GLN A 84 -4.64 19.11 -17.00
CA GLN A 84 -6.00 18.98 -17.54
C GLN A 84 -7.05 19.24 -16.45
N ARG A 85 -8.08 20.00 -16.77
CA ARG A 85 -9.23 20.21 -15.90
C ARG A 85 -10.35 19.25 -16.24
N ILE A 86 -11.00 18.72 -15.18
CA ILE A 86 -12.07 17.73 -15.29
C ILE A 86 -13.31 18.29 -14.60
N SER A 87 -14.31 18.71 -15.37
CA SER A 87 -15.63 19.07 -14.89
C SER A 87 -16.65 18.05 -15.39
N HIS A 88 -17.35 17.37 -14.49
CA HIS A 88 -18.29 16.30 -14.86
C HIS A 88 -19.70 16.47 -14.26
N ASN A 89 -20.03 17.65 -13.78
CA ASN A 89 -21.36 18.01 -13.29
C ASN A 89 -21.88 17.04 -12.21
N ASN A 90 -21.02 16.58 -11.32
CA ASN A 90 -21.31 15.62 -10.24
C ASN A 90 -21.95 14.29 -10.74
N GLN A 91 -21.68 13.89 -11.98
CA GLN A 91 -22.19 12.66 -12.56
C GLN A 91 -21.20 11.49 -12.36
N VAL A 92 -21.60 10.31 -12.82
CA VAL A 92 -20.82 9.08 -12.70
C VAL A 92 -20.11 8.77 -14.01
N LEU A 93 -18.83 8.47 -13.96
CA LEU A 93 -18.05 7.83 -15.03
C LEU A 93 -18.09 6.31 -14.87
N GLY A 94 -18.08 5.56 -15.97
CA GLY A 94 -17.84 4.12 -15.94
C GLY A 94 -16.43 3.86 -15.46
N SER A 95 -15.45 4.15 -16.28
CA SER A 95 -14.03 4.01 -15.97
C SER A 95 -13.25 5.28 -16.28
N LEU A 96 -12.24 5.58 -15.46
CA LEU A 96 -11.35 6.74 -15.63
C LEU A 96 -9.89 6.27 -15.69
N GLY A 97 -9.18 6.69 -16.73
CA GLY A 97 -7.74 6.49 -16.89
C GLY A 97 -6.98 7.82 -16.76
N VAL A 98 -5.92 7.83 -15.99
CA VAL A 98 -4.97 8.95 -15.82
C VAL A 98 -3.64 8.51 -16.42
N ASP A 99 -3.21 9.21 -17.48
CA ASP A 99 -1.99 8.90 -18.22
C ASP A 99 -1.42 10.16 -18.87
N GLY A 100 -0.16 10.14 -19.32
CA GLY A 100 0.48 11.24 -20.04
C GLY A 100 1.10 12.32 -19.15
N GLY A 101 1.17 12.13 -17.83
CA GLY A 101 1.81 13.08 -16.90
C GLY A 101 0.93 14.28 -16.53
N GLY A 102 1.54 15.33 -15.97
CA GLY A 102 0.86 16.54 -15.51
C GLY A 102 -0.17 16.29 -14.39
N SER A 103 -0.94 17.32 -14.05
CA SER A 103 -2.01 17.24 -13.05
C SER A 103 -3.38 17.14 -13.73
N LYS A 104 -4.19 16.18 -13.33
CA LYS A 104 -5.60 16.04 -13.74
C LYS A 104 -6.48 16.59 -12.61
N ILE A 105 -6.86 17.85 -12.74
CA ILE A 105 -7.44 18.66 -11.67
C ILE A 105 -8.97 18.59 -11.73
N LEU A 106 -9.59 18.09 -10.66
CA LEU A 106 -11.04 18.08 -10.55
C LEU A 106 -11.58 19.52 -10.37
N ASP A 107 -12.54 19.86 -11.19
CA ASP A 107 -13.36 21.10 -11.13
C ASP A 107 -14.83 20.70 -10.94
N GLY A 108 -15.18 20.37 -9.72
CA GLY A 108 -16.41 19.68 -9.30
C GLY A 108 -16.17 18.22 -8.93
N SER A 109 -17.09 17.65 -8.15
CA SER A 109 -17.00 16.25 -7.74
C SER A 109 -17.45 15.31 -8.86
N LEU A 110 -16.89 14.10 -8.87
CA LEU A 110 -17.32 13.02 -9.75
C LEU A 110 -17.23 11.67 -9.05
N SER A 111 -17.97 10.68 -9.55
CA SER A 111 -17.87 9.28 -9.13
C SER A 111 -17.32 8.41 -10.23
N VAL A 112 -16.57 7.36 -9.88
CA VAL A 112 -16.11 6.30 -10.79
C VAL A 112 -16.70 4.97 -10.33
N LEU A 113 -17.33 4.26 -11.27
CA LEU A 113 -18.11 3.06 -10.98
C LEU A 113 -17.30 1.77 -11.10
N ASP A 114 -16.56 1.61 -12.19
CA ASP A 114 -15.96 0.31 -12.54
C ASP A 114 -14.45 0.25 -12.28
N THR A 115 -13.68 1.16 -12.91
CA THR A 115 -12.21 1.11 -12.82
C THR A 115 -11.59 2.50 -12.79
N LEU A 116 -10.61 2.68 -11.89
CA LEU A 116 -9.68 3.80 -11.87
C LEU A 116 -8.29 3.29 -12.28
N GLY A 117 -7.81 3.71 -13.44
CA GLY A 117 -6.47 3.42 -13.94
C GLY A 117 -5.53 4.60 -13.68
N LEU A 118 -4.40 4.38 -13.02
CA LEU A 118 -3.41 5.39 -12.66
C LEU A 118 -2.06 4.95 -13.24
N THR A 119 -1.69 5.49 -14.41
CA THR A 119 -0.47 5.10 -15.13
C THR A 119 0.61 6.15 -14.97
N ASP A 120 0.29 7.42 -15.31
CA ASP A 120 1.21 8.55 -15.23
C ASP A 120 0.42 9.86 -15.02
N GLY A 121 0.89 10.72 -14.11
CA GLY A 121 0.23 11.95 -13.70
C GLY A 121 -0.63 11.82 -12.44
N ARG A 122 -1.00 12.95 -11.86
CA ARG A 122 -1.71 12.98 -10.57
C ARG A 122 -3.14 13.43 -10.74
N LEU A 123 -4.08 12.71 -10.13
CA LEU A 123 -5.48 13.14 -10.05
C LEU A 123 -5.64 14.04 -8.82
N VAL A 124 -5.74 15.34 -9.04
CA VAL A 124 -5.77 16.35 -7.97
C VAL A 124 -7.20 16.59 -7.54
N THR A 125 -7.46 16.38 -6.26
CA THR A 125 -8.76 16.55 -5.59
C THR A 125 -8.67 17.62 -4.50
N SER A 126 -9.80 17.95 -3.90
CA SER A 126 -9.91 18.81 -2.73
C SER A 126 -11.18 18.46 -1.95
N SER A 127 -11.34 18.99 -0.74
CA SER A 127 -12.56 18.81 0.08
C SER A 127 -13.86 19.29 -0.61
N GLN A 128 -13.75 20.16 -1.61
CA GLN A 128 -14.90 20.66 -2.39
C GLN A 128 -15.07 19.92 -3.73
N ASN A 129 -13.98 19.43 -4.31
CA ASN A 129 -13.94 18.75 -5.61
C ASN A 129 -13.44 17.33 -5.37
N THR A 130 -14.32 16.43 -4.97
CA THR A 130 -13.97 15.09 -4.50
C THR A 130 -14.16 14.02 -5.55
N LEU A 131 -13.35 12.98 -5.48
CA LEU A 131 -13.53 11.75 -6.21
C LEU A 131 -14.21 10.72 -5.31
N LEU A 132 -15.36 10.19 -5.75
CA LEU A 132 -16.02 9.06 -5.10
C LEU A 132 -15.72 7.77 -5.86
N LEU A 133 -15.10 6.83 -5.20
CA LEU A 133 -14.90 5.47 -5.64
C LEU A 133 -16.10 4.63 -5.21
N GLU A 134 -16.90 4.16 -6.18
CA GLU A 134 -18.11 3.41 -5.89
C GLU A 134 -17.78 1.97 -5.43
N GLU A 135 -18.73 1.31 -4.78
CA GLU A 135 -18.55 -0.04 -4.26
C GLU A 135 -18.12 -1.04 -5.34
N GLY A 136 -17.06 -1.82 -5.06
CA GLY A 136 -16.53 -2.82 -5.99
C GLY A 136 -15.61 -2.28 -7.08
N ILE A 137 -15.27 -0.99 -7.06
CA ILE A 137 -14.33 -0.39 -8.02
C ILE A 137 -12.99 -1.12 -8.04
N GLN A 138 -12.40 -1.23 -9.22
CA GLN A 138 -11.02 -1.70 -9.39
C GLN A 138 -10.06 -0.51 -9.50
N VAL A 139 -8.95 -0.56 -8.76
CA VAL A 139 -7.87 0.42 -8.87
C VAL A 139 -6.63 -0.27 -9.44
N MET A 140 -6.03 0.32 -10.47
CA MET A 140 -4.87 -0.27 -11.17
C MET A 140 -3.77 0.76 -11.39
N GLY A 141 -2.51 0.32 -11.31
CA GLY A 141 -1.33 1.08 -11.76
C GLY A 141 -0.84 2.16 -10.80
N ALA A 142 -1.48 2.36 -9.65
CA ALA A 142 -1.07 3.40 -8.69
C ALA A 142 0.39 3.24 -8.23
N SER A 143 1.10 4.35 -8.16
CA SER A 143 2.53 4.43 -7.81
C SER A 143 2.89 5.86 -7.40
N ASP A 144 4.16 6.10 -7.04
CA ASP A 144 4.69 7.44 -6.75
C ASP A 144 4.51 8.45 -7.91
N ASN A 145 4.40 7.94 -9.14
CA ASN A 145 4.19 8.77 -10.32
C ASN A 145 2.72 9.06 -10.61
N SER A 146 1.81 8.22 -10.10
CA SER A 146 0.38 8.34 -10.42
C SER A 146 -0.50 7.90 -9.26
N TYR A 147 -1.18 8.85 -8.65
CA TYR A 147 -2.07 8.64 -7.50
C TYR A 147 -3.09 9.79 -7.37
N ILE A 148 -4.01 9.67 -6.42
CA ILE A 148 -4.95 10.73 -6.05
C ILE A 148 -4.26 11.67 -5.06
N GLN A 149 -3.95 12.88 -5.49
CA GLN A 149 -3.38 13.92 -4.65
C GLN A 149 -4.50 14.70 -3.95
N GLY A 150 -4.68 14.47 -2.65
CA GLY A 150 -5.73 15.05 -1.82
C GLY A 150 -6.78 14.01 -1.39
N ALA A 151 -7.97 14.50 -1.01
CA ALA A 151 -9.02 13.66 -0.48
C ALA A 151 -9.66 12.75 -1.54
N ALA A 152 -9.94 11.49 -1.16
CA ALA A 152 -10.76 10.56 -1.91
C ALA A 152 -11.90 10.04 -1.03
N ARG A 153 -13.04 9.75 -1.64
CA ARG A 153 -14.15 9.09 -0.96
C ARG A 153 -14.34 7.68 -1.49
N PHE A 154 -14.77 6.80 -0.63
CA PHE A 154 -15.28 5.49 -1.04
C PHE A 154 -16.69 5.27 -0.50
N ARG A 155 -17.42 4.36 -1.13
CA ARG A 155 -18.73 3.90 -0.72
C ARG A 155 -18.71 2.40 -0.44
N GLY A 156 -19.41 1.98 0.61
CA GLY A 156 -19.64 0.57 0.91
C GLY A 156 -18.76 0.02 2.03
N THR A 157 -19.03 -1.23 2.39
CA THR A 157 -18.32 -1.99 3.42
C THR A 157 -17.27 -2.92 2.82
N GLY A 158 -16.46 -3.60 3.67
CA GLY A 158 -15.48 -4.58 3.22
C GLY A 158 -14.13 -3.95 2.87
N TYR A 159 -13.49 -4.43 1.80
CA TYR A 159 -12.13 -4.04 1.41
C TYR A 159 -12.11 -2.80 0.51
N HIS A 160 -11.30 -1.81 0.87
CA HIS A 160 -11.05 -0.63 0.06
C HIS A 160 -9.55 -0.31 -0.01
N TYR A 161 -9.02 -0.18 -1.22
CA TYR A 161 -7.70 0.37 -1.48
C TYR A 161 -7.83 1.78 -2.03
N LEU A 162 -7.28 2.77 -1.32
CA LEU A 162 -7.27 4.17 -1.74
C LEU A 162 -5.83 4.57 -2.07
N PRO A 163 -5.51 4.77 -3.35
CA PRO A 163 -4.19 5.20 -3.81
C PRO A 163 -4.03 6.71 -3.67
N ILE A 164 -4.07 7.20 -2.43
CA ILE A 164 -4.00 8.62 -2.09
C ILE A 164 -2.59 9.06 -1.75
N GLY A 165 -2.40 10.36 -1.67
CA GLY A 165 -1.15 10.96 -1.22
C GLY A 165 -1.24 12.48 -1.11
N SER A 166 -0.19 13.08 -0.60
CA SER A 166 0.02 14.52 -0.54
C SER A 166 0.64 15.05 -1.84
N ALA A 167 0.95 16.34 -1.90
CA ALA A 167 1.69 16.90 -3.02
C ALA A 167 3.12 16.35 -3.16
N SER A 168 3.69 15.80 -2.09
CA SER A 168 5.09 15.38 -2.01
C SER A 168 5.32 13.88 -1.82
N ALA A 169 4.27 13.11 -1.47
CA ALA A 169 4.41 11.70 -1.15
C ALA A 169 3.16 10.88 -1.55
N PHE A 170 3.38 9.71 -2.12
CA PHE A 170 2.37 8.67 -2.29
C PHE A 170 2.19 7.94 -0.95
N LEU A 171 1.01 8.01 -0.38
CA LEU A 171 0.67 7.52 0.95
C LEU A 171 -0.64 6.70 0.88
N PRO A 172 -0.63 5.57 0.18
CA PRO A 172 -1.84 4.77 0.03
C PRO A 172 -2.31 4.22 1.38
N ILE A 173 -3.61 3.96 1.46
CA ILE A 173 -4.21 3.31 2.62
C ILE A 173 -5.05 2.14 2.17
N ILE A 174 -4.97 1.03 2.89
CA ILE A 174 -5.88 -0.09 2.76
C ILE A 174 -6.75 -0.15 4.00
N LEU A 175 -8.05 -0.25 3.79
CA LEU A 175 -9.06 -0.44 4.81
C LEU A 175 -9.68 -1.82 4.60
N GLU A 176 -9.44 -2.73 5.55
CA GLU A 176 -9.96 -4.09 5.49
C GLU A 176 -11.16 -4.22 6.43
N GLU A 177 -12.19 -4.95 5.99
CA GLU A 177 -13.38 -5.20 6.81
C GLU A 177 -14.10 -3.93 7.29
N VAL A 178 -14.16 -2.89 6.44
CA VAL A 178 -14.94 -1.68 6.76
C VAL A 178 -16.36 -2.07 7.18
N ALA A 179 -16.73 -1.69 8.40
CA ALA A 179 -18.04 -1.97 8.99
C ALA A 179 -18.91 -0.72 9.04
N GLY A 180 -20.24 -0.92 9.04
CA GLY A 180 -21.20 0.16 9.12
C GLY A 180 -22.44 -0.04 8.24
N VAL A 181 -23.26 0.99 8.13
CA VAL A 181 -24.48 0.96 7.30
C VAL A 181 -24.34 1.98 6.17
N ASN A 182 -24.17 1.48 4.94
CA ASN A 182 -24.01 2.29 3.73
C ASN A 182 -22.97 3.44 3.90
N PRO A 183 -21.78 3.17 4.43
CA PRO A 183 -20.80 4.21 4.70
C PRO A 183 -20.37 4.91 3.41
N VAL A 184 -20.28 6.24 3.47
CA VAL A 184 -19.52 7.06 2.55
C VAL A 184 -18.46 7.76 3.37
N VAL A 185 -17.22 7.40 3.14
CA VAL A 185 -16.10 7.85 3.96
C VAL A 185 -15.10 8.61 3.09
N GLU A 186 -14.67 9.75 3.57
CA GLU A 186 -13.58 10.55 2.98
C GLU A 186 -12.28 10.25 3.70
N VAL A 187 -11.23 9.99 2.94
CA VAL A 187 -9.89 9.75 3.44
C VAL A 187 -8.93 10.69 2.74
N GLU A 188 -8.04 11.31 3.50
CA GLU A 188 -6.99 12.19 2.98
C GLU A 188 -5.67 11.90 3.70
N ALA A 189 -4.57 11.90 2.94
CA ALA A 189 -3.22 11.71 3.46
C ALA A 189 -2.45 13.02 3.47
N PHE A 190 -1.71 13.26 4.54
CA PHE A 190 -0.93 14.48 4.77
C PHE A 190 0.53 14.13 5.00
N SER A 191 1.42 15.02 4.55
CA SER A 191 2.87 14.90 4.80
C SER A 191 3.52 16.25 5.07
N GLY A 192 4.70 16.22 5.71
CA GLY A 192 5.52 17.41 5.96
C GLY A 192 5.15 18.21 7.21
N ARG A 193 4.09 17.87 7.92
CA ARG A 193 3.81 18.41 9.25
C ARG A 193 4.50 17.52 10.28
N GLN A 194 5.25 18.14 11.18
CA GLN A 194 5.76 17.42 12.35
C GLN A 194 4.60 17.23 13.34
N LEU A 195 4.06 16.01 13.38
CA LEU A 195 2.99 15.61 14.29
C LEU A 195 3.60 14.82 15.45
N GLU A 196 3.33 15.25 16.68
CA GLU A 196 3.72 14.50 17.87
C GLU A 196 2.71 13.37 18.11
N VAL A 197 3.17 12.13 18.00
CA VAL A 197 2.40 10.94 18.36
C VAL A 197 2.89 10.44 19.71
N SER A 198 2.01 10.47 20.70
CA SER A 198 2.27 10.02 22.06
C SER A 198 0.98 9.51 22.71
N GLY A 199 1.08 8.57 23.65
CA GLY A 199 -0.08 7.97 24.31
C GLY A 199 0.31 6.90 25.28
N GLU A 200 -0.69 6.22 25.85
CA GLU A 200 -0.46 5.03 26.67
C GLU A 200 0.13 3.92 25.76
N SER A 201 1.22 3.31 26.21
CA SER A 201 1.98 2.29 25.46
C SER A 201 2.60 2.82 24.14
N LEU A 202 2.73 4.12 23.98
CA LEU A 202 3.44 4.76 22.85
C LEU A 202 4.59 5.61 23.36
N GLU A 203 5.75 5.49 22.72
CA GLU A 203 6.84 6.44 22.87
C GLU A 203 6.50 7.74 22.15
N THR A 204 6.91 8.88 22.72
CA THR A 204 6.75 10.17 22.04
C THR A 204 7.63 10.22 20.80
N LYS A 205 7.03 10.27 19.62
CA LYS A 205 7.72 10.33 18.33
C LYS A 205 7.13 11.46 17.49
N MET A 206 8.01 12.23 16.84
CA MET A 206 7.62 13.18 15.79
C MET A 206 7.55 12.43 14.47
N ILE A 207 6.42 12.48 13.80
CA ILE A 207 6.21 11.85 12.50
C ILE A 207 5.80 12.87 11.46
N SER A 208 6.02 12.55 10.19
CA SER A 208 5.75 13.45 9.06
C SER A 208 4.44 13.14 8.34
N ASN A 209 3.96 11.91 8.40
CA ASN A 209 2.81 11.43 7.66
C ASN A 209 1.65 11.05 8.58
N TYR A 210 0.43 11.46 8.21
CA TYR A 210 -0.79 11.04 8.89
C TYR A 210 -1.96 11.01 7.91
N TRP A 211 -3.04 10.35 8.30
CA TRP A 211 -4.27 10.21 7.50
C TRP A 211 -5.47 10.67 8.31
N SER A 212 -6.43 11.28 7.63
CA SER A 212 -7.73 11.58 8.21
C SER A 212 -8.81 10.68 7.61
N ILE A 213 -9.75 10.24 8.45
CA ILE A 213 -10.94 9.49 8.07
C ILE A 213 -12.16 10.27 8.55
N ASN A 214 -13.04 10.66 7.63
CA ASN A 214 -14.26 11.43 7.93
C ASN A 214 -15.48 10.74 7.34
N VAL A 215 -16.48 10.47 8.15
CA VAL A 215 -17.76 9.92 7.69
C VAL A 215 -18.59 11.02 7.06
N VAL A 216 -18.93 10.87 5.79
CA VAL A 216 -19.71 11.84 5.00
C VAL A 216 -21.19 11.49 5.00
N ASP A 217 -21.51 10.18 4.92
CA ASP A 217 -22.88 9.67 4.95
C ASP A 217 -22.90 8.23 5.50
N GLY A 218 -24.06 7.78 6.00
CA GLY A 218 -24.21 6.48 6.62
C GLY A 218 -23.59 6.37 8.01
N SER A 219 -23.20 5.15 8.44
CA SER A 219 -22.43 4.92 9.64
C SER A 219 -21.14 4.19 9.33
N TYR A 220 -20.10 4.45 10.12
CA TYR A 220 -18.83 3.78 10.06
C TYR A 220 -18.51 3.25 11.46
N ASP A 221 -18.35 1.93 11.59
CA ASP A 221 -18.14 1.24 12.85
C ASP A 221 -16.69 0.71 12.97
N GLY A 222 -15.80 1.23 12.11
CA GLY A 222 -14.35 0.97 12.12
C GLY A 222 -13.89 0.03 11.02
N THR A 223 -12.56 -0.15 10.97
CA THR A 223 -11.84 -0.98 9.98
C THR A 223 -10.47 -1.39 10.49
N VAL A 224 -9.95 -2.50 10.00
CA VAL A 224 -8.51 -2.81 10.10
C VAL A 224 -7.77 -2.02 9.02
N VAL A 225 -6.66 -1.38 9.40
CA VAL A 225 -5.95 -0.41 8.55
C VAL A 225 -4.56 -0.90 8.21
N THR A 226 -4.13 -0.72 6.95
CA THR A 226 -2.75 -0.87 6.54
C THR A 226 -2.22 0.46 6.03
N LEU A 227 -1.09 0.92 6.61
CA LEU A 227 -0.40 2.16 6.29
C LEU A 227 1.02 1.90 5.80
N PRO A 228 1.54 2.71 4.86
CA PRO A 228 2.93 2.66 4.47
C PRO A 228 3.83 3.28 5.54
N VAL A 229 5.02 2.72 5.71
CA VAL A 229 6.16 3.32 6.41
C VAL A 229 7.08 3.90 5.34
N THR A 230 7.54 5.11 5.53
CA THR A 230 8.40 5.80 4.57
C THR A 230 9.63 6.38 5.26
N MET A 231 10.70 6.64 4.50
CA MET A 231 11.90 7.32 5.03
C MET A 231 11.59 8.64 5.75
N ALA A 232 10.49 9.32 5.39
CA ALA A 232 10.10 10.59 6.02
C ALA A 232 9.61 10.43 7.47
N ASP A 233 9.28 9.22 7.91
CA ASP A 233 8.83 8.92 9.27
C ASP A 233 10.01 8.71 10.24
N ASP A 234 11.24 8.55 9.71
CA ASP A 234 12.50 8.53 10.45
C ASP A 234 12.51 7.52 11.62
N PHE A 235 12.10 6.28 11.32
CA PHE A 235 12.20 5.18 12.27
C PHE A 235 13.57 4.49 12.14
N ASP A 236 14.22 4.26 13.29
CA ASP A 236 15.48 3.51 13.34
C ASP A 236 15.27 2.03 12.99
N GLU A 237 14.12 1.48 13.39
CA GLU A 237 13.72 0.09 13.14
C GLU A 237 12.20 -0.01 12.97
N ILE A 238 11.75 -0.76 11.98
CA ILE A 238 10.32 -0.97 11.71
C ILE A 238 9.63 -1.87 12.76
N VAL A 239 10.40 -2.68 13.49
CA VAL A 239 9.83 -3.70 14.38
C VAL A 239 9.02 -3.12 15.53
N GLY A 240 9.39 -1.95 16.05
CA GLY A 240 8.64 -1.20 17.08
C GLY A 240 7.49 -0.36 16.55
N VAL A 241 7.37 -0.22 15.23
CA VAL A 241 6.35 0.62 14.62
C VAL A 241 4.97 -0.05 14.71
N VAL A 242 3.98 0.73 15.08
CA VAL A 242 2.56 0.35 15.20
C VAL A 242 1.68 1.40 14.55
N ILE A 243 0.40 1.07 14.37
CA ILE A 243 -0.61 2.08 13.99
C ILE A 243 -1.19 2.68 15.27
N ALA A 244 -1.42 3.98 15.24
CA ALA A 244 -2.03 4.75 16.31
C ALA A 244 -3.17 5.62 15.79
N GLU A 245 -4.19 5.89 16.64
CA GLU A 245 -5.34 6.71 16.29
C GLU A 245 -5.69 7.76 17.34
N ALA A 246 -6.25 8.89 16.90
CA ALA A 246 -6.78 9.94 17.78
C ALA A 246 -8.04 10.56 17.15
N ASN A 247 -8.84 11.30 17.95
CA ASN A 247 -9.96 12.06 17.39
C ASN A 247 -9.52 13.38 16.77
N ASP A 248 -8.43 13.96 17.29
CA ASP A 248 -7.83 15.22 16.81
C ASP A 248 -6.31 15.14 16.87
N LEU A 249 -5.64 16.00 16.11
CA LEU A 249 -4.18 16.07 16.00
C LEU A 249 -3.48 16.49 17.30
N ASP A 250 -4.20 17.17 18.20
CA ASP A 250 -3.68 17.69 19.47
C ASP A 250 -4.04 16.77 20.67
N GLU A 251 -4.68 15.60 20.40
CA GLU A 251 -5.04 14.63 21.42
C GLU A 251 -3.98 13.52 21.57
N SER A 252 -4.07 12.79 22.67
CA SER A 252 -3.30 11.56 22.89
C SER A 252 -3.79 10.46 21.94
N PHE A 253 -2.83 9.72 21.40
CA PHE A 253 -3.09 8.61 20.49
C PHE A 253 -3.28 7.29 21.25
N ASP A 254 -4.22 6.49 20.80
CA ASP A 254 -4.38 5.11 21.22
C ASP A 254 -3.54 4.20 20.34
N ASN A 255 -2.88 3.23 20.95
CA ASN A 255 -2.08 2.23 20.25
C ASN A 255 -2.98 1.12 19.70
N LEU A 256 -3.08 0.99 18.38
CA LEU A 256 -3.83 -0.07 17.70
C LEU A 256 -3.00 -1.34 17.46
N GLY A 257 -1.75 -1.34 17.91
CA GLY A 257 -0.86 -2.47 17.68
C GLY A 257 -0.51 -2.71 16.22
N LYS A 258 -0.02 -3.90 15.94
CA LYS A 258 0.19 -4.41 14.57
C LYS A 258 -0.05 -5.90 14.49
N SER A 259 -0.77 -6.34 13.48
CA SER A 259 -1.01 -7.75 13.16
C SER A 259 -0.10 -8.26 12.05
N ASN A 260 0.38 -7.37 11.18
CA ASN A 260 1.26 -7.70 10.06
C ASN A 260 2.29 -6.59 9.82
N LEU A 261 3.46 -7.02 9.37
CA LEU A 261 4.60 -6.16 9.03
C LEU A 261 5.28 -6.70 7.78
N GLN A 262 5.46 -5.86 6.78
CA GLN A 262 6.18 -6.16 5.56
C GLN A 262 7.19 -5.04 5.25
N GLY A 263 8.29 -5.38 4.59
CA GLY A 263 9.29 -4.38 4.19
C GLY A 263 10.25 -3.99 5.32
N ASN A 264 10.71 -2.76 5.30
CA ASN A 264 11.68 -2.18 6.22
C ASN A 264 11.26 -0.74 6.62
N GLU A 265 12.13 -0.04 7.37
CA GLU A 265 11.90 1.31 7.88
C GLU A 265 11.75 2.40 6.81
N ASP A 266 12.25 2.14 5.59
CA ASP A 266 12.22 3.09 4.47
C ASP A 266 11.08 2.81 3.49
N ASP A 267 10.66 1.54 3.39
CA ASP A 267 9.60 1.08 2.47
C ASP A 267 8.90 -0.13 3.09
N GLY A 268 7.98 0.14 3.98
CA GLY A 268 7.25 -0.86 4.73
C GLY A 268 5.75 -0.69 4.69
N LEU A 269 5.05 -1.74 5.12
CA LEU A 269 3.60 -1.75 5.33
C LEU A 269 3.30 -2.31 6.72
N ILE A 270 2.50 -1.59 7.49
CA ILE A 270 2.02 -2.00 8.82
C ILE A 270 0.51 -2.14 8.77
N THR A 271 0.01 -3.29 9.22
CA THR A 271 -1.44 -3.52 9.41
C THR A 271 -1.76 -3.47 10.90
N SER A 272 -2.81 -2.77 11.30
CA SER A 272 -3.26 -2.69 12.69
C SER A 272 -3.70 -4.06 13.24
N GLU A 273 -3.55 -4.26 14.55
CA GLU A 273 -4.11 -5.42 15.26
C GLU A 273 -5.56 -5.15 15.69
N LEU A 274 -5.82 -3.93 16.14
CA LEU A 274 -7.16 -3.47 16.53
C LEU A 274 -7.84 -2.69 15.42
N VAL A 275 -9.15 -2.60 15.51
CA VAL A 275 -9.99 -1.83 14.60
C VAL A 275 -9.80 -0.34 14.87
N ALA A 276 -9.60 0.43 13.79
CA ALA A 276 -9.53 1.87 13.84
C ALA A 276 -10.94 2.48 13.76
N GLU A 277 -11.29 3.32 14.72
CA GLU A 277 -12.61 3.96 14.83
C GLU A 277 -12.54 5.48 14.83
N LYS A 278 -11.35 6.06 15.06
CA LYS A 278 -11.14 7.51 15.20
C LYS A 278 -10.76 8.18 13.88
N SER A 279 -10.77 9.51 13.91
CA SER A 279 -10.65 10.33 12.72
C SER A 279 -9.22 10.51 12.20
N ILE A 280 -8.21 10.37 13.06
CA ILE A 280 -6.80 10.57 12.72
C ILE A 280 -6.06 9.25 12.89
N LEU A 281 -5.31 8.87 11.88
CA LEU A 281 -4.42 7.72 11.89
C LEU A 281 -2.98 8.17 11.67
N ALA A 282 -2.08 7.53 12.37
CA ALA A 282 -0.66 7.82 12.28
C ALA A 282 0.17 6.55 12.55
N LEU A 283 1.44 6.59 12.20
CA LEU A 283 2.40 5.63 12.71
C LEU A 283 2.86 6.06 14.10
N GLY A 284 3.01 5.10 15.01
CA GLY A 284 3.55 5.30 16.34
C GLY A 284 4.70 4.35 16.62
N LEU A 285 5.44 4.59 17.70
CA LEU A 285 6.44 3.67 18.22
C LEU A 285 5.93 3.11 19.55
N THR A 286 5.82 1.79 19.69
CA THR A 286 5.34 1.20 20.95
C THR A 286 6.41 1.24 22.02
N SER A 287 6.02 1.71 23.23
CA SER A 287 6.87 1.64 24.43
C SER A 287 6.94 0.22 25.04
N ASP A 288 5.97 -0.63 24.72
CA ASP A 288 5.87 -1.99 25.22
C ASP A 288 6.63 -3.00 24.36
N PHE A 289 7.44 -2.51 23.43
CA PHE A 289 8.24 -3.36 22.58
C PHE A 289 9.31 -4.08 23.42
N VAL A 290 8.91 -5.16 24.07
CA VAL A 290 9.84 -6.13 24.61
C VAL A 290 10.36 -6.94 23.44
N ILE A 291 11.55 -6.61 22.97
CA ILE A 291 12.32 -7.53 22.14
C ILE A 291 12.52 -8.78 23.00
N GLU A 292 11.72 -9.81 22.80
CA GLU A 292 12.00 -11.09 23.41
C GLU A 292 13.30 -11.63 22.82
N ASN A 293 14.38 -11.35 23.55
CA ASN A 293 15.67 -11.92 23.26
C ASN A 293 15.55 -13.44 23.26
N SER A 294 15.66 -14.07 22.12
CA SER A 294 15.51 -15.50 22.00
C SER A 294 16.65 -16.15 21.24
N VAL A 295 17.03 -17.33 21.70
CA VAL A 295 17.92 -18.23 20.97
C VAL A 295 17.37 -19.63 21.07
N GLU A 296 17.03 -20.24 19.93
CA GLU A 296 16.59 -21.62 19.84
C GLU A 296 17.52 -22.43 18.93
N ILE A 297 17.83 -23.65 19.35
CA ILE A 297 18.67 -24.59 18.62
C ILE A 297 17.96 -25.93 18.59
N PRO A 298 17.68 -26.52 17.42
CA PRO A 298 17.06 -27.84 17.33
C PRO A 298 17.87 -28.91 18.07
N SER A 299 17.18 -29.75 18.81
CA SER A 299 17.80 -30.81 19.61
C SER A 299 18.19 -32.05 18.82
N ALA A 300 17.76 -32.15 17.55
CA ALA A 300 18.03 -33.30 16.71
C ALA A 300 17.96 -32.95 15.22
N PHE A 301 18.71 -33.66 14.38
CA PHE A 301 18.65 -33.56 12.93
C PHE A 301 19.18 -34.82 12.23
N SER A 302 18.90 -34.92 10.93
CA SER A 302 19.44 -35.98 10.10
C SER A 302 19.83 -35.46 8.71
N PRO A 303 21.12 -35.49 8.30
CA PRO A 303 21.57 -35.04 6.99
C PRO A 303 20.88 -35.77 5.80
N VAL A 304 20.21 -36.90 6.08
CA VAL A 304 19.47 -37.70 5.10
C VAL A 304 17.95 -37.57 5.25
N ALA A 305 17.47 -36.59 6.04
CA ALA A 305 16.05 -36.35 6.21
C ALA A 305 15.35 -36.02 4.89
N THR A 306 14.10 -36.42 4.76
CA THR A 306 13.28 -36.12 3.58
C THR A 306 13.00 -34.61 3.48
N ASN A 307 12.67 -33.98 4.62
CA ASN A 307 12.51 -32.54 4.70
C ASN A 307 13.91 -31.87 4.70
N PRO A 308 14.19 -30.96 3.75
CA PRO A 308 15.45 -30.22 3.70
C PRO A 308 15.80 -29.44 4.97
N ASP A 309 14.80 -28.89 5.67
CA ASP A 309 15.02 -28.09 6.89
C ASP A 309 15.52 -28.93 8.07
N ASP A 310 15.28 -30.24 8.08
CA ASP A 310 15.74 -31.16 9.10
C ASP A 310 17.16 -31.72 8.82
N ARG A 311 17.80 -31.29 7.72
CA ARG A 311 19.14 -31.80 7.31
C ARG A 311 20.29 -31.08 7.98
N THR A 312 20.07 -29.90 8.54
CA THR A 312 21.09 -29.09 9.21
C THR A 312 20.55 -28.55 10.54
N VAL A 313 21.43 -28.27 11.48
CA VAL A 313 21.09 -27.52 12.68
C VAL A 313 21.33 -26.06 12.46
N LYS A 314 20.26 -25.30 12.34
CA LYS A 314 20.28 -23.83 12.26
C LYS A 314 20.08 -23.22 13.64
N VAL A 315 20.68 -22.06 13.86
CA VAL A 315 20.43 -21.25 15.05
C VAL A 315 19.27 -20.30 14.77
N TYR A 316 18.21 -20.36 15.53
CA TYR A 316 17.11 -19.40 15.47
C TYR A 316 17.33 -18.40 16.61
N ALA A 317 17.71 -17.17 16.26
CA ALA A 317 17.98 -16.12 17.23
C ALA A 317 17.34 -14.82 16.80
N ALA A 318 16.70 -14.13 17.76
CA ALA A 318 16.20 -12.78 17.61
C ALA A 318 17.08 -11.82 18.42
N ASN A 319 17.41 -10.67 17.84
CA ASN A 319 18.11 -9.55 18.47
C ASN A 319 19.51 -9.88 19.02
N LEU A 320 20.22 -10.79 18.36
CA LEU A 320 21.57 -11.18 18.72
C LEU A 320 22.58 -10.46 17.85
N ARG A 321 23.53 -9.74 18.44
CA ARG A 321 24.56 -8.99 17.73
C ARG A 321 25.52 -9.92 16.99
N ALA A 322 25.65 -9.73 15.68
CA ALA A 322 26.49 -10.58 14.82
C ALA A 322 27.95 -10.59 15.26
N GLU A 323 28.50 -9.45 15.67
CA GLU A 323 29.89 -9.29 16.10
C GLU A 323 30.25 -9.96 17.41
N SER A 324 29.25 -10.31 18.22
CA SER A 324 29.44 -10.97 19.52
C SER A 324 29.14 -12.46 19.48
N PHE A 325 28.65 -12.95 18.35
CA PHE A 325 28.14 -14.32 18.20
C PHE A 325 29.25 -15.36 18.10
N SER A 326 29.06 -16.49 18.79
CA SER A 326 29.82 -17.71 18.56
C SER A 326 28.97 -18.95 18.85
N PHE A 327 29.06 -19.93 17.96
CA PHE A 327 28.40 -21.23 18.12
C PHE A 327 29.40 -22.35 17.91
N THR A 328 29.58 -23.22 18.92
CA THR A 328 30.58 -24.29 18.92
C THR A 328 29.93 -25.60 19.30
N VAL A 329 30.18 -26.65 18.52
CA VAL A 329 29.71 -28.03 18.74
C VAL A 329 30.90 -28.93 19.01
N PHE A 330 30.75 -29.83 19.98
CA PHE A 330 31.81 -30.72 20.47
C PHE A 330 31.42 -32.19 20.26
N ASN A 331 32.41 -33.03 20.13
CA ASN A 331 32.23 -34.47 20.25
C ASN A 331 32.25 -34.90 21.75
N ARG A 332 31.99 -36.18 22.01
CA ARG A 332 31.97 -36.73 23.38
C ARG A 332 33.31 -36.66 24.17
N TRP A 333 34.42 -36.35 23.46
CA TRP A 333 35.77 -36.15 24.07
C TRP A 333 36.09 -34.66 24.29
N GLY A 334 35.12 -33.77 24.01
CA GLY A 334 35.30 -32.33 24.15
C GLY A 334 36.10 -31.67 23.03
N GLN A 335 36.33 -32.37 21.90
CA GLN A 335 36.98 -31.77 20.72
C GLN A 335 35.97 -31.03 19.90
N VAL A 336 36.31 -29.84 19.38
CA VAL A 336 35.47 -29.03 18.50
C VAL A 336 35.32 -29.75 17.15
N VAL A 337 34.09 -29.98 16.74
CA VAL A 337 33.74 -30.58 15.44
C VAL A 337 33.09 -29.59 14.51
N TYR A 338 32.47 -28.52 15.04
CA TYR A 338 31.95 -27.41 14.28
C TYR A 338 32.08 -26.12 15.09
N GLN A 339 32.42 -25.03 14.42
CA GLN A 339 32.44 -23.70 15.02
C GLN A 339 32.20 -22.64 13.95
N THR A 340 31.37 -21.64 14.31
CA THR A 340 31.19 -20.43 13.52
C THR A 340 31.02 -19.22 14.45
N THR A 341 31.51 -18.07 13.97
CA THR A 341 31.28 -16.74 14.56
C THR A 341 30.41 -15.87 13.66
N GLU A 342 29.96 -16.42 12.53
CA GLU A 342 29.08 -15.74 11.57
C GLU A 342 27.62 -16.12 11.85
N LEU A 343 26.88 -15.21 12.48
CA LEU A 343 25.48 -15.41 12.83
C LEU A 343 24.63 -15.77 11.62
N GLN A 344 24.78 -15.04 10.52
CA GLN A 344 24.04 -15.27 9.28
C GLN A 344 24.30 -16.67 8.69
N SER A 345 25.53 -17.15 8.78
CA SER A 345 25.87 -18.52 8.36
C SER A 345 25.23 -19.57 9.26
N ALA A 346 25.19 -19.35 10.58
CA ALA A 346 24.55 -20.23 11.53
C ALA A 346 23.03 -20.28 11.36
N GLN A 347 22.40 -19.17 10.97
CA GLN A 347 20.94 -19.07 10.73
C GLN A 347 20.52 -19.67 9.38
N ASN A 348 21.30 -19.44 8.33
CA ASN A 348 20.89 -19.81 6.97
C ASN A 348 21.39 -21.21 6.57
N THR A 349 22.64 -21.52 6.85
CA THR A 349 23.30 -22.78 6.45
C THR A 349 23.26 -23.80 7.58
N GLY A 350 23.68 -23.40 8.77
CA GLY A 350 23.76 -24.27 9.94
C GLY A 350 24.86 -25.34 9.87
N TRP A 351 24.83 -26.28 10.83
CA TRP A 351 25.74 -27.43 10.88
C TRP A 351 25.11 -28.67 10.25
N ASP A 352 25.79 -29.28 9.30
CA ASP A 352 25.34 -30.42 8.46
C ASP A 352 25.80 -31.81 8.98
N GLY A 353 26.45 -31.85 10.16
CA GLY A 353 26.98 -33.09 10.74
C GLY A 353 28.31 -33.54 10.18
N LEU A 354 29.02 -32.65 9.46
CA LEU A 354 30.41 -32.87 9.11
C LEU A 354 31.33 -32.31 10.20
N ASP A 355 32.48 -32.92 10.36
CA ASP A 355 33.60 -32.34 11.10
C ASP A 355 34.27 -31.26 10.26
N THR A 356 34.25 -30.03 10.70
CA THR A 356 34.77 -28.86 9.97
C THR A 356 36.28 -28.97 9.68
N ASN A 357 37.04 -29.69 10.53
CA ASN A 357 38.47 -29.81 10.38
C ASN A 357 38.87 -30.87 9.35
N THR A 358 38.09 -31.95 9.25
CA THR A 358 38.43 -33.11 8.38
C THR A 358 37.47 -33.23 7.18
N ASN A 359 36.40 -32.48 7.17
CA ASN A 359 35.32 -32.57 6.19
C ASN A 359 34.70 -33.98 6.05
N GLN A 360 34.80 -34.78 7.14
CA GLN A 360 34.27 -36.15 7.17
C GLN A 360 32.93 -36.22 7.93
N PRO A 361 32.04 -37.09 7.48
CA PRO A 361 30.79 -37.32 8.19
C PRO A 361 31.01 -37.85 9.61
N LEU A 362 30.37 -37.18 10.57
CA LEU A 362 30.41 -37.64 11.95
C LEU A 362 29.40 -38.78 12.18
N PRO A 363 29.67 -39.75 13.05
CA PRO A 363 28.74 -40.85 13.36
C PRO A 363 27.47 -40.35 14.07
N SER A 364 26.38 -41.13 13.99
CA SER A 364 25.19 -40.89 14.81
C SER A 364 25.57 -40.84 16.31
N GLY A 365 25.03 -39.84 16.99
CA GLY A 365 25.39 -39.62 18.40
C GLY A 365 24.90 -38.27 18.91
N VAL A 366 25.26 -38.01 20.19
CA VAL A 366 24.93 -36.77 20.90
C VAL A 366 26.15 -35.85 20.92
N TYR A 367 25.98 -34.62 20.50
CA TYR A 367 26.99 -33.58 20.34
C TYR A 367 26.65 -32.39 21.23
N PRO A 368 27.38 -32.16 22.32
CA PRO A 368 27.20 -30.95 23.13
C PRO A 368 27.52 -29.70 22.36
N TYR A 369 26.86 -28.60 22.68
CA TYR A 369 27.14 -27.30 22.11
C TYR A 369 27.19 -26.18 23.14
N VAL A 370 27.86 -25.09 22.80
CA VAL A 370 27.87 -23.80 23.49
C VAL A 370 27.63 -22.72 22.46
N LEU A 371 26.62 -21.88 22.71
CA LEU A 371 26.40 -20.63 22.00
C LEU A 371 26.63 -19.47 22.96
N ARG A 372 27.34 -18.44 22.51
CA ARG A 372 27.54 -17.18 23.23
C ARG A 372 27.23 -16.00 22.32
N GLY A 373 26.75 -14.93 22.93
CA GLY A 373 26.49 -13.68 22.23
C GLY A 373 26.02 -12.58 23.20
N ILE A 374 25.77 -11.42 22.64
CA ILE A 374 25.17 -10.28 23.32
C ILE A 374 23.96 -9.85 22.50
N TYR A 375 22.83 -9.70 23.13
CA TYR A 375 21.64 -9.17 22.49
C TYR A 375 21.77 -7.66 22.24
N ASP A 376 20.96 -7.10 21.36
CA ASP A 376 20.92 -5.66 21.06
C ASP A 376 20.64 -4.81 22.30
N THR A 377 19.91 -5.36 23.25
CA THR A 377 19.70 -4.79 24.60
C THR A 377 20.97 -4.70 25.44
N GLY A 378 22.12 -5.27 25.00
CA GLY A 378 23.35 -5.36 25.78
C GLY A 378 23.39 -6.54 26.76
N GLN A 379 22.35 -7.35 26.87
CA GLN A 379 22.31 -8.54 27.71
C GLN A 379 23.13 -9.67 27.11
N ALA A 380 24.08 -10.25 27.89
CA ALA A 380 24.83 -11.41 27.44
C ALA A 380 23.99 -12.70 27.50
N VAL A 381 24.16 -13.57 26.52
CA VAL A 381 23.57 -14.91 26.48
C VAL A 381 24.66 -15.98 26.36
N GLU A 382 24.53 -17.02 27.19
CA GLU A 382 25.26 -18.27 26.99
C GLU A 382 24.22 -19.41 27.06
N LYS A 383 24.05 -20.12 25.95
CA LYS A 383 23.13 -21.26 25.83
C LYS A 383 23.95 -22.54 25.60
N THR A 384 23.73 -23.52 26.43
CA THR A 384 24.36 -24.84 26.31
C THR A 384 23.29 -25.93 26.17
N GLY A 385 23.63 -26.96 25.46
CA GLY A 385 22.73 -28.08 25.23
C GLY A 385 23.38 -29.20 24.45
N SER A 386 22.57 -30.05 23.85
CA SER A 386 23.04 -31.15 23.04
C SER A 386 22.17 -31.33 21.78
N ILE A 387 22.82 -31.76 20.71
CA ILE A 387 22.21 -32.05 19.41
C ILE A 387 22.37 -33.53 19.14
N THR A 388 21.29 -34.22 18.78
CA THR A 388 21.35 -35.63 18.40
C THR A 388 21.42 -35.72 16.86
N LEU A 389 22.51 -36.27 16.35
CA LEU A 389 22.72 -36.56 14.93
C LEU A 389 22.24 -37.98 14.62
N PHE A 390 21.32 -38.11 13.67
CA PHE A 390 20.86 -39.37 13.10
C PHE A 390 21.36 -39.54 11.66
N ARG A 391 21.81 -40.79 11.33
CA ARG A 391 22.19 -41.14 9.94
C ARG A 391 21.57 -42.46 9.57
#